data_ca50e61f52a3f25172b9ee9da504b7c6
#
_entry.id   ca50e61f52a3f25172b9ee9da504b7c6
#
_cell.length_a   1.000
_cell.length_b   1.000
_cell.length_c   1.000
_cell.angle_alpha   90.00
_cell.angle_beta   90.00
_cell.angle_gamma   90.00
#
_symmetry.space_group_name_H-M   'P 1'
#
loop_
_entity.id
_entity.type
_entity.pdbx_description
1 polymer ?
#
loop_
_entity_poly.entity_id
_entity_poly.type
_entity_poly.pdbx_seq_one_letter_code
_entity_poly.pdbx_strand_id
1 'polypeptide(L)'
;REIFSEYGRKKNDEEETQVVARVAVEHGADIIKTRYSGSVDSFRKVVSSCGARVIVAGGPNKGKDDEALLRFASECVESGAAGIVFGRNVWQHPRMEKLVAALCAIVHRDEPVTAAMKLLR
;
A
#
# COMPACT_ATOMS: atom_id res chain seq x y z
N ARG A 1 -19.02 -2.93 10.02
CA ARG A 1 -18.74 -3.62 8.73
C ARG A 1 -19.26 -2.85 7.52
N GLU A 2 -20.26 -2.02 7.67
CA GLU A 2 -20.86 -1.22 6.59
C GLU A 2 -20.47 0.26 6.60
N ILE A 3 -19.94 0.76 7.69
CA ILE A 3 -19.42 2.15 7.78
C ILE A 3 -18.32 2.40 6.72
N PHE A 4 -17.52 1.38 6.39
CA PHE A 4 -16.52 1.49 5.34
C PHE A 4 -17.06 1.43 3.91
N SER A 5 -18.27 0.93 3.68
CA SER A 5 -18.83 0.79 2.33
C SER A 5 -19.51 2.06 1.82
N GLU A 6 -20.04 2.89 2.70
CA GLU A 6 -20.66 4.16 2.30
C GLU A 6 -19.65 5.28 2.12
N TYR A 7 -18.62 5.35 2.97
CA TYR A 7 -17.53 6.33 2.84
C TYR A 7 -16.52 5.99 1.72
N GLY A 8 -16.51 4.78 1.22
CA GLY A 8 -15.57 4.33 0.18
C GLY A 8 -16.03 4.49 -1.26
N ARG A 9 -17.10 5.22 -1.55
CA ARG A 9 -17.63 5.37 -2.92
C ARG A 9 -17.01 6.49 -3.72
N LYS A 10 -16.41 7.48 -3.08
CA LYS A 10 -15.58 8.47 -3.78
C LYS A 10 -14.15 7.97 -3.79
N LYS A 11 -13.61 7.79 -5.00
CA LYS A 11 -12.25 7.35 -5.23
C LYS A 11 -11.25 8.11 -4.36
N ASN A 12 -10.56 7.39 -3.46
CA ASN A 12 -9.31 7.81 -2.84
C ASN A 12 -9.31 9.26 -2.34
N ASP A 13 -10.29 9.61 -1.53
CA ASP A 13 -10.31 10.93 -0.89
C ASP A 13 -9.24 10.94 0.21
N GLU A 14 -8.25 11.80 0.04
CA GLU A 14 -7.16 12.02 0.98
C GLU A 14 -7.72 12.39 2.36
N GLU A 15 -8.66 13.31 2.41
CA GLU A 15 -9.25 13.80 3.66
C GLU A 15 -10.02 12.71 4.40
N GLU A 16 -10.86 11.95 3.69
CA GLU A 16 -11.57 10.81 4.30
C GLU A 16 -10.59 9.77 4.86
N THR A 17 -9.53 9.46 4.13
CA THR A 17 -8.52 8.49 4.56
C THR A 17 -7.78 8.99 5.81
N GLN A 18 -7.46 10.28 5.87
CA GLN A 18 -6.84 10.89 7.06
C GLN A 18 -7.75 10.81 8.29
N VAL A 19 -9.03 11.18 8.13
CA VAL A 19 -10.01 11.13 9.22
C VAL A 19 -10.20 9.72 9.73
N VAL A 20 -10.41 8.75 8.84
CA VAL A 20 -10.61 7.34 9.23
C VAL A 20 -9.37 6.76 9.92
N ALA A 21 -8.18 7.06 9.41
CA ALA A 21 -6.93 6.63 10.02
C ALA A 21 -6.78 7.22 11.43
N ARG A 22 -7.08 8.50 11.60
CA ARG A 22 -7.01 9.17 12.89
C ARG A 22 -8.01 8.62 13.90
N VAL A 23 -9.26 8.39 13.49
CA VAL A 23 -10.30 7.78 14.33
C VAL A 23 -9.84 6.40 14.82
N ALA A 24 -9.27 5.58 13.94
CA ALA A 24 -8.77 4.26 14.31
C ALA A 24 -7.65 4.33 15.37
N VAL A 25 -6.71 5.27 15.24
CA VAL A 25 -5.66 5.50 16.24
C VAL A 25 -6.25 5.92 17.58
N GLU A 26 -7.20 6.83 17.58
CA GLU A 26 -7.87 7.31 18.81
C GLU A 26 -8.67 6.21 19.50
N HIS A 27 -9.08 5.16 18.78
CA HIS A 27 -9.69 3.95 19.32
C HIS A 27 -8.67 2.86 19.70
N GLY A 28 -7.37 3.17 19.70
CA GLY A 28 -6.32 2.29 20.22
C GLY A 28 -5.66 1.39 19.17
N ALA A 29 -5.80 1.67 17.89
CA ALA A 29 -5.09 0.92 16.86
C ALA A 29 -3.59 1.29 16.83
N ASP A 30 -2.72 0.28 16.86
CA ASP A 30 -1.26 0.45 16.78
C ASP A 30 -0.75 0.52 15.34
N ILE A 31 -1.46 -0.12 14.42
CA ILE A 31 -1.15 -0.17 13.00
C ILE A 31 -2.42 0.07 12.19
N ILE A 32 -2.36 0.96 11.24
CA ILE A 32 -3.48 1.31 10.37
C ILE A 32 -3.29 0.68 9.00
N LYS A 33 -4.22 -0.18 8.60
CA LYS A 33 -4.29 -0.70 7.24
C LYS A 33 -5.29 0.11 6.43
N THR A 34 -4.82 0.77 5.38
CA THR A 34 -5.67 1.59 4.53
C THR A 34 -5.39 1.40 3.04
N ARG A 35 -6.18 2.04 2.21
CA ARG A 35 -5.96 2.12 0.77
C ARG A 35 -5.02 3.27 0.44
N TYR A 36 -4.31 3.13 -0.68
CA TYR A 36 -3.50 4.20 -1.24
C TYR A 36 -4.38 5.32 -1.81
N SER A 37 -4.07 6.56 -1.52
CA SER A 37 -4.87 7.73 -1.93
C SER A 37 -4.60 8.21 -3.37
N GLY A 38 -3.72 7.52 -4.11
CA GLY A 38 -3.54 7.74 -5.54
C GLY A 38 -2.26 8.46 -5.96
N SER A 39 -1.58 9.15 -5.05
CA SER A 39 -0.27 9.75 -5.30
C SER A 39 0.61 9.73 -4.06
N VAL A 40 1.93 9.81 -4.28
CA VAL A 40 2.92 9.87 -3.19
C VAL A 40 2.66 11.06 -2.27
N ASP A 41 2.42 12.24 -2.83
CA ASP A 41 2.22 13.45 -2.05
C ASP A 41 0.93 13.41 -1.23
N SER A 42 -0.16 12.94 -1.81
CA SER A 42 -1.44 12.75 -1.13
C SER A 42 -1.31 11.73 0.01
N PHE A 43 -0.69 10.59 -0.27
CA PHE A 43 -0.55 9.53 0.73
C PHE A 43 0.45 9.89 1.84
N ARG A 44 1.47 10.68 1.53
CA ARG A 44 2.41 11.22 2.54
C ARG A 44 1.69 12.05 3.59
N LYS A 45 0.66 12.81 3.22
CA LYS A 45 -0.17 13.55 4.18
C LYS A 45 -0.99 12.61 5.07
N VAL A 46 -1.55 11.53 4.49
CA VAL A 46 -2.25 10.50 5.28
C VAL A 46 -1.31 9.90 6.32
N VAL A 47 -0.12 9.48 5.91
CA VAL A 47 0.88 8.87 6.81
C VAL A 47 1.31 9.85 7.91
N SER A 48 1.65 11.08 7.55
CA SER A 48 2.16 12.09 8.49
C SER A 48 1.11 12.54 9.52
N SER A 49 -0.16 12.57 9.14
CA SER A 49 -1.26 12.97 10.03
C SER A 49 -1.81 11.84 10.90
N CYS A 50 -1.50 10.60 10.59
CA CYS A 50 -2.10 9.44 11.25
C CYS A 50 -1.65 9.28 12.71
N GLY A 51 -0.37 9.47 12.99
CA GLY A 51 0.20 9.27 14.33
C GLY A 51 0.48 7.81 14.70
N ALA A 52 0.26 6.87 13.79
CA ALA A 52 0.59 5.45 13.93
C ALA A 52 1.23 4.93 12.62
N ARG A 53 1.75 3.69 12.65
CA ARG A 53 2.29 3.05 11.45
C ARG A 53 1.17 2.75 10.46
N VAL A 54 1.36 3.16 9.21
CA VAL A 54 0.41 2.90 8.13
C VAL A 54 0.95 1.82 7.20
N ILE A 55 0.12 0.83 6.89
CA ILE A 55 0.39 -0.20 5.88
C ILE A 55 -0.66 -0.15 4.78
N VAL A 56 -0.26 -0.41 3.56
CA VAL A 56 -1.11 -0.22 2.37
C VAL A 56 -1.67 -1.53 1.86
N ALA A 57 -2.99 -1.57 1.68
CA ALA A 57 -3.67 -2.69 1.06
C ALA A 57 -3.49 -2.70 -0.46
N GLY A 58 -3.12 -3.84 -1.03
CA GLY A 58 -2.90 -3.99 -2.48
C GLY A 58 -4.16 -3.90 -3.35
N GLY A 59 -5.33 -4.11 -2.73
CA GLY A 59 -6.59 -4.13 -3.46
C GLY A 59 -6.76 -5.38 -4.37
N PRO A 60 -7.74 -5.34 -5.28
CA PRO A 60 -7.95 -6.43 -6.24
C PRO A 60 -6.82 -6.47 -7.27
N ASN A 61 -6.48 -7.68 -7.72
CA ASN A 61 -5.64 -7.84 -8.91
C ASN A 61 -6.46 -7.45 -10.15
N LYS A 62 -6.10 -6.32 -10.76
CA LYS A 62 -6.77 -5.80 -11.96
C LYS A 62 -5.94 -6.05 -13.23
N GLY A 63 -5.20 -7.14 -13.30
CA GLY A 63 -4.32 -7.43 -14.42
C GLY A 63 -3.13 -6.47 -14.50
N LYS A 64 -2.67 -5.94 -13.37
CA LYS A 64 -1.44 -5.16 -13.30
C LYS A 64 -0.28 -6.02 -13.73
N ASP A 65 0.58 -5.48 -14.58
CA ASP A 65 1.86 -6.11 -14.87
C ASP A 65 2.81 -6.02 -13.67
N ASP A 66 3.88 -6.78 -13.72
CA ASP A 66 4.85 -6.88 -12.63
C ASP A 66 5.49 -5.51 -12.31
N GLU A 67 5.82 -4.74 -13.33
CA GLU A 67 6.42 -3.42 -13.15
C GLU A 67 5.46 -2.45 -12.45
N ALA A 68 4.19 -2.42 -12.87
CA ALA A 68 3.17 -1.58 -12.24
C ALA A 68 2.93 -1.95 -10.77
N LEU A 69 3.00 -3.25 -10.45
CA LEU A 69 2.86 -3.72 -9.07
C LEU A 69 4.05 -3.32 -8.20
N LEU A 70 5.28 -3.46 -8.71
CA LEU A 70 6.49 -3.07 -8.00
C LEU A 70 6.59 -1.54 -7.86
N ARG A 71 6.19 -0.79 -8.88
CA ARG A 71 6.10 0.68 -8.82
C ARG A 71 5.12 1.12 -7.75
N PHE A 72 3.96 0.49 -7.67
CA PHE A 72 2.99 0.77 -6.62
C PHE A 72 3.55 0.51 -5.21
N ALA A 73 4.29 -0.58 -5.02
CA ALA A 73 4.96 -0.85 -3.75
C ALA A 73 6.02 0.22 -3.42
N SER A 74 6.79 0.65 -4.42
CA SER A 74 7.79 1.72 -4.28
C SER A 74 7.16 3.05 -3.88
N GLU A 75 6.06 3.45 -4.52
CA GLU A 75 5.31 4.67 -4.17
C GLU A 75 4.75 4.63 -2.74
N CYS A 76 4.29 3.46 -2.28
CA CYS A 76 3.85 3.29 -0.90
C CYS A 76 5.00 3.57 0.09
N VAL A 77 6.18 3.00 -0.15
CA VAL A 77 7.37 3.22 0.69
C VAL A 77 7.81 4.69 0.63
N GLU A 78 7.88 5.27 -0.54
CA GLU A 78 8.25 6.69 -0.75
C GLU A 78 7.29 7.64 -0.03
N SER A 79 6.02 7.27 0.11
CA SER A 79 5.03 8.04 0.87
C SER A 79 5.23 7.96 2.39
N GLY A 80 6.14 7.11 2.88
CA GLY A 80 6.39 6.89 4.29
C GLY A 80 5.56 5.78 4.92
N ALA A 81 4.86 4.96 4.12
CA ALA A 81 4.18 3.77 4.64
C ALA A 81 5.20 2.79 5.24
N ALA A 82 4.82 2.18 6.36
CA ALA A 82 5.65 1.19 7.05
C ALA A 82 5.72 -0.17 6.31
N GLY A 83 4.82 -0.39 5.35
CA GLY A 83 4.79 -1.63 4.56
C GLY A 83 3.54 -1.76 3.70
N ILE A 84 3.44 -2.93 3.09
CA ILE A 84 2.34 -3.29 2.19
C ILE A 84 1.67 -4.59 2.64
N VAL A 85 0.38 -4.75 2.33
CA VAL A 85 -0.39 -5.97 2.58
C VAL A 85 -1.04 -6.42 1.28
N PHE A 86 -0.30 -7.19 0.51
CA PHE A 86 -0.72 -7.70 -0.79
C PHE A 86 -1.13 -9.16 -0.67
N GLY A 87 -2.40 -9.44 -0.91
CA GLY A 87 -2.94 -10.80 -0.96
C GLY A 87 -3.03 -11.31 -2.39
N ARG A 88 -4.17 -11.05 -3.03
CA ARG A 88 -4.48 -11.54 -4.39
C ARG A 88 -3.42 -11.23 -5.45
N ASN A 89 -2.76 -10.10 -5.35
CA ASN A 89 -1.66 -9.74 -6.25
C ASN A 89 -0.45 -10.68 -6.13
N VAL A 90 -0.27 -11.32 -4.97
CA VAL A 90 0.84 -12.24 -4.71
C VAL A 90 0.46 -13.67 -5.01
N TRP A 91 -0.55 -14.22 -4.32
CA TRP A 91 -0.85 -15.66 -4.47
C TRP A 91 -1.50 -16.06 -5.80
N GLN A 92 -2.02 -15.11 -6.57
CA GLN A 92 -2.47 -15.34 -7.93
C GLN A 92 -1.36 -15.16 -8.98
N HIS A 93 -0.15 -14.83 -8.54
CA HIS A 93 0.97 -14.61 -9.45
C HIS A 93 1.66 -15.93 -9.82
N PRO A 94 1.96 -16.17 -11.10
CA PRO A 94 2.56 -17.43 -11.56
C PRO A 94 3.97 -17.67 -11.01
N ARG A 95 4.68 -16.62 -10.61
CA ARG A 95 6.03 -16.66 -10.01
C ARG A 95 6.01 -16.03 -8.62
N MET A 96 5.13 -16.52 -7.76
CA MET A 96 4.85 -15.94 -6.45
C MET A 96 6.11 -15.72 -5.61
N GLU A 97 6.99 -16.71 -5.52
CA GLU A 97 8.22 -16.62 -4.72
C GLU A 97 9.14 -15.49 -5.19
N LYS A 98 9.32 -15.38 -6.51
CA LYS A 98 10.12 -14.30 -7.10
C LYS A 98 9.50 -12.93 -6.88
N LEU A 99 8.16 -12.84 -6.99
CA LEU A 99 7.45 -11.60 -6.72
C LEU A 99 7.61 -11.17 -5.25
N VAL A 100 7.49 -12.10 -4.31
CA VAL A 100 7.71 -11.81 -2.88
C VAL A 100 9.14 -11.31 -2.67
N ALA A 101 10.15 -11.95 -3.26
CA ALA A 101 11.54 -11.51 -3.16
C ALA A 101 11.73 -10.08 -3.72
N ALA A 102 11.10 -9.77 -4.85
CA ALA A 102 11.14 -8.43 -5.45
C ALA A 102 10.45 -7.38 -4.57
N LEU A 103 9.29 -7.69 -4.01
CA LEU A 103 8.58 -6.80 -3.07
C LEU A 103 9.38 -6.57 -1.79
N CYS A 104 10.01 -7.62 -1.25
CA CYS A 104 10.89 -7.49 -0.09
C CYS A 104 12.11 -6.61 -0.38
N ALA A 105 12.66 -6.67 -1.59
CA ALA A 105 13.77 -5.81 -2.01
C ALA A 105 13.38 -4.32 -1.94
N ILE A 106 12.18 -3.98 -2.41
CA ILE A 106 11.68 -2.61 -2.35
C ILE A 106 11.37 -2.20 -0.90
N VAL A 107 10.58 -3.00 -0.18
CA VAL A 107 10.03 -2.60 1.13
C VAL A 107 11.08 -2.59 2.24
N HIS A 108 12.03 -3.53 2.22
CA HIS A 108 12.98 -3.72 3.32
C HIS A 108 14.42 -3.31 2.99
N ARG A 109 14.77 -3.20 1.71
CA ARG A 109 16.13 -2.85 1.28
C ARG A 109 16.18 -1.54 0.47
N ASP A 110 15.02 -0.89 0.28
CA ASP A 110 14.90 0.36 -0.47
C ASP A 110 15.50 0.28 -1.90
N GLU A 111 15.39 -0.91 -2.51
CA GLU A 111 15.90 -1.12 -3.85
C GLU A 111 14.97 -0.48 -4.91
N PRO A 112 15.53 0.09 -5.98
CA PRO A 112 14.71 0.65 -7.05
C PRO A 112 13.96 -0.42 -7.81
N VAL A 113 12.82 -0.06 -8.40
CA VAL A 113 11.96 -0.94 -9.20
C VAL A 113 12.76 -1.70 -10.28
N THR A 114 13.72 -1.04 -10.92
CA THR A 114 14.58 -1.64 -11.95
C THR A 114 15.45 -2.79 -11.42
N ALA A 115 15.91 -2.71 -10.17
CA ALA A 115 16.66 -3.79 -9.52
C ALA A 115 15.73 -4.92 -9.11
N ALA A 116 14.57 -4.60 -8.51
CA ALA A 116 13.57 -5.56 -8.12
C ALA A 116 13.01 -6.37 -9.31
N MET A 117 12.84 -5.74 -10.48
CA MET A 117 12.43 -6.41 -11.73
C MET A 117 13.38 -7.52 -12.17
N LYS A 118 14.69 -7.40 -11.86
CA LYS A 118 15.67 -8.44 -12.20
C LYS A 118 15.43 -9.73 -11.41
N LEU A 119 14.87 -9.64 -10.21
CA LEU A 119 14.53 -10.79 -9.38
C LEU A 119 13.34 -11.60 -9.93
N LEU A 120 12.52 -10.99 -10.78
CA LEU A 120 11.40 -11.64 -11.45
C LEU A 120 11.82 -12.43 -12.72
N ARG A 121 13.00 -12.22 -13.22
CA ARG A 121 13.55 -12.96 -14.35
C ARG A 121 14.15 -14.28 -13.87
#